data_32a66581a95099fac6b360ca4680def0
#
_entry.id   32a66581a95099fac6b360ca4680def0
#
_cell.length_a   1.000
_cell.length_b   1.000
_cell.length_c   1.000
_cell.angle_alpha   90.00
_cell.angle_beta   90.00
_cell.angle_gamma   90.00
#
_symmetry.space_group_name_H-M   'P 1'
#
loop_
_entity.id
_entity.type
_entity.pdbx_description
1 polymer ?
#
loop_
_entity_poly.entity_id
_entity_poly.type
_entity_poly.pdbx_seq_one_letter_code
_entity_poly.pdbx_strand_id
1 'polypeptide(L)'
;MKILENVNLSEILWYKIGGTARYVLQVENAQDLEKAIDFIKKEKLKRAFFLGYGSNLIFTDGSFDGAVIQFIAPEKSSVSLIRDNTVEAFAGESLDSVIKFAFDNSLVGLEWAGGLPGTVGAAIRGNVGAFGGEIQDVVKEVVIAEITNSKIVLKTLRRFELKFGYRTSLIKKRRNLVVVSVQFRLTPTDAKGIQSARQAYLNNTEYRKRRHPLEFPNCGSVFKNISDPEEVKKILETYPDLEEKIKRDWHGKVSMGYLIKRLELAGFRVGNAQISPKHCNFIVNLGGATQKDVLTIIRTIQGKFREAFDFTPEVEVEIVQ
;
A
#
# COMPACT_ATOMS: atom_id res chain seq x y z
N MET A 1 -18.47 -4.07 15.36
CA MET A 1 -17.48 -5.12 14.97
C MET A 1 -18.22 -6.37 14.52
N LYS A 2 -17.87 -6.91 13.35
CA LYS A 2 -18.38 -8.20 12.85
C LYS A 2 -17.27 -9.25 12.97
N ILE A 3 -17.64 -10.46 13.40
CA ILE A 3 -16.73 -11.60 13.54
C ILE A 3 -17.10 -12.61 12.45
N LEU A 4 -16.11 -13.00 11.65
CA LEU A 4 -16.24 -14.03 10.64
C LEU A 4 -15.24 -15.14 10.96
N GLU A 5 -15.62 -16.40 10.80
CA GLU A 5 -14.81 -17.57 11.11
C GLU A 5 -14.46 -18.35 9.85
N ASN A 6 -13.27 -18.95 9.81
CA ASN A 6 -12.79 -19.80 8.74
C ASN A 6 -12.90 -19.15 7.36
N VAL A 7 -12.46 -17.88 7.26
CA VAL A 7 -12.59 -17.06 6.05
C VAL A 7 -11.48 -17.37 5.06
N ASN A 8 -11.87 -17.67 3.82
CA ASN A 8 -10.94 -17.74 2.71
C ASN A 8 -10.45 -16.32 2.36
N LEU A 9 -9.19 -16.03 2.67
CA LEU A 9 -8.62 -14.70 2.47
C LEU A 9 -8.53 -14.30 1.01
N SER A 10 -8.45 -15.24 0.06
CA SER A 10 -8.46 -14.91 -1.37
C SER A 10 -9.75 -14.20 -1.82
N GLU A 11 -10.84 -14.32 -1.06
CA GLU A 11 -12.11 -13.64 -1.38
C GLU A 11 -12.09 -12.15 -1.00
N ILE A 12 -11.35 -11.79 0.06
CA ILE A 12 -11.34 -10.42 0.61
C ILE A 12 -10.07 -9.64 0.28
N LEU A 13 -8.98 -10.31 -0.09
CA LEU A 13 -7.72 -9.66 -0.47
C LEU A 13 -7.77 -9.14 -1.91
N TRP A 14 -7.20 -7.98 -2.15
CA TRP A 14 -7.11 -7.37 -3.48
C TRP A 14 -6.38 -8.26 -4.50
N TYR A 15 -5.33 -8.94 -4.06
CA TYR A 15 -4.51 -9.82 -4.91
C TYR A 15 -5.16 -11.18 -5.18
N LYS A 16 -6.23 -11.53 -4.45
CA LYS A 16 -6.91 -12.82 -4.56
C LYS A 16 -5.98 -14.03 -4.32
N ILE A 17 -4.96 -13.85 -3.47
CA ILE A 17 -4.04 -14.89 -2.99
C ILE A 17 -4.07 -14.89 -1.47
N GLY A 18 -4.31 -16.04 -0.87
CA GLY A 18 -4.36 -16.23 0.57
C GLY A 18 -5.15 -17.47 0.94
N GLY A 19 -4.72 -18.16 1.98
CA GLY A 19 -5.40 -19.32 2.53
C GLY A 19 -6.54 -18.93 3.48
N THR A 20 -6.81 -19.76 4.47
CA THR A 20 -7.93 -19.57 5.40
C THR A 20 -7.48 -18.92 6.70
N ALA A 21 -8.08 -17.80 7.08
CA ALA A 21 -7.92 -17.23 8.42
C ALA A 21 -8.95 -17.81 9.37
N ARG A 22 -8.51 -18.17 10.59
CA ARG A 22 -9.41 -18.67 11.63
C ARG A 22 -10.46 -17.63 11.98
N TYR A 23 -10.07 -16.35 12.14
CA TYR A 23 -10.99 -15.25 12.36
C TYR A 23 -10.66 -14.05 11.47
N VAL A 24 -11.71 -13.38 10.97
CA VAL A 24 -11.63 -12.03 10.41
C VAL A 24 -12.53 -11.14 11.24
N LEU A 25 -11.94 -10.11 11.87
CA LEU A 25 -12.61 -9.15 12.75
C LEU A 25 -12.73 -7.84 11.99
N GLN A 26 -13.92 -7.51 11.48
CA GLN A 26 -14.17 -6.27 10.74
C GLN A 26 -14.42 -5.13 11.73
N VAL A 27 -13.65 -4.05 11.62
CA VAL A 27 -13.68 -2.88 12.48
C VAL A 27 -13.95 -1.61 11.67
N GLU A 28 -14.88 -0.79 12.15
CA GLU A 28 -15.35 0.46 11.51
C GLU A 28 -15.00 1.70 12.33
N ASN A 29 -14.48 1.54 13.54
CA ASN A 29 -14.13 2.62 14.46
C ASN A 29 -13.17 2.13 15.56
N ALA A 30 -12.72 3.07 16.42
CA ALA A 30 -11.80 2.77 17.52
C ALA A 30 -12.39 1.79 18.56
N GLN A 31 -13.68 1.88 18.86
CA GLN A 31 -14.33 0.99 19.83
C GLN A 31 -14.39 -0.46 19.32
N ASP A 32 -14.58 -0.64 18.02
CA ASP A 32 -14.52 -1.96 17.40
C ASP A 32 -13.12 -2.54 17.44
N LEU A 33 -12.09 -1.71 17.28
CA LEU A 33 -10.70 -2.14 17.45
C LEU A 33 -10.43 -2.62 18.88
N GLU A 34 -10.93 -1.91 19.90
CA GLU A 34 -10.84 -2.35 21.30
C GLU A 34 -11.49 -3.72 21.49
N LYS A 35 -12.74 -3.89 21.02
CA LYS A 35 -13.45 -5.18 21.08
C LYS A 35 -12.69 -6.30 20.35
N ALA A 36 -12.05 -5.99 19.20
CA ALA A 36 -11.26 -6.96 18.45
C ALA A 36 -10.02 -7.43 19.24
N ILE A 37 -9.33 -6.53 19.91
CA ILE A 37 -8.18 -6.89 20.76
C ILE A 37 -8.62 -7.68 21.99
N ASP A 38 -9.74 -7.33 22.61
CA ASP A 38 -10.29 -8.09 23.74
C ASP A 38 -10.76 -9.49 23.33
N PHE A 39 -11.34 -9.64 22.13
CA PHE A 39 -11.66 -10.93 21.53
C PHE A 39 -10.39 -11.79 21.36
N ILE A 40 -9.31 -11.22 20.79
CA ILE A 40 -8.03 -11.91 20.58
C ILE A 40 -7.47 -12.44 21.92
N LYS A 41 -7.55 -11.64 22.99
CA LYS A 41 -7.10 -12.03 24.32
C LYS A 41 -7.98 -13.15 24.91
N LYS A 42 -9.32 -13.01 24.80
CA LYS A 42 -10.29 -14.00 25.28
C LYS A 42 -10.06 -15.35 24.61
N GLU A 43 -9.91 -15.37 23.30
CA GLU A 43 -9.68 -16.57 22.49
C GLU A 43 -8.21 -17.06 22.56
N LYS A 44 -7.33 -16.36 23.31
CA LYS A 44 -5.90 -16.67 23.47
C LYS A 44 -5.17 -16.82 22.13
N LEU A 45 -5.52 -16.01 21.11
CA LEU A 45 -4.92 -16.06 19.80
C LEU A 45 -3.49 -15.50 19.87
N LYS A 46 -2.53 -16.25 19.33
CA LYS A 46 -1.10 -15.87 19.35
C LYS A 46 -0.72 -14.93 18.21
N ARG A 47 -1.55 -14.87 17.16
CA ARG A 47 -1.25 -14.11 15.95
C ARG A 47 -2.39 -13.16 15.64
N ALA A 48 -2.02 -11.93 15.28
CA ALA A 48 -2.94 -10.94 14.74
C ALA A 48 -2.28 -10.22 13.54
N PHE A 49 -3.08 -9.91 12.53
CA PHE A 49 -2.64 -9.15 11.38
C PHE A 49 -3.62 -8.02 11.08
N PHE A 50 -3.12 -6.78 10.88
CA PHE A 50 -3.96 -5.62 10.57
C PHE A 50 -4.05 -5.43 9.07
N LEU A 51 -5.25 -5.40 8.54
CA LEU A 51 -5.56 -5.43 7.12
C LEU A 51 -6.42 -4.22 6.72
N GLY A 52 -6.01 -3.51 5.64
CA GLY A 52 -6.91 -2.66 4.86
C GLY A 52 -7.47 -3.45 3.67
N TYR A 53 -7.29 -2.95 2.43
CA TYR A 53 -7.72 -3.68 1.22
C TYR A 53 -6.81 -4.83 0.81
N GLY A 54 -5.62 -4.98 1.43
CA GLY A 54 -4.67 -6.01 1.01
C GLY A 54 -4.04 -5.76 -0.36
N SER A 55 -3.95 -4.50 -0.78
CA SER A 55 -3.44 -4.12 -2.11
C SER A 55 -1.91 -4.08 -2.22
N ASN A 56 -1.17 -4.28 -1.12
CA ASN A 56 0.29 -4.31 -1.08
C ASN A 56 0.82 -5.45 -0.21
N LEU A 57 0.23 -6.64 -0.34
CA LEU A 57 0.68 -7.81 0.43
C LEU A 57 0.47 -9.12 -0.34
N ILE A 58 1.25 -10.13 0.05
CA ILE A 58 1.17 -11.51 -0.40
C ILE A 58 0.95 -12.35 0.84
N PHE A 59 -0.24 -12.96 0.99
CA PHE A 59 -0.61 -13.73 2.17
C PHE A 59 -0.31 -15.22 1.97
N THR A 60 -0.07 -15.95 3.08
CA THR A 60 0.19 -17.40 3.05
C THR A 60 -0.94 -18.18 2.38
N ASP A 61 -0.59 -19.25 1.64
CA ASP A 61 -1.56 -20.18 1.04
C ASP A 61 -2.20 -21.11 2.08
N GLY A 62 -1.53 -21.28 3.22
CA GLY A 62 -1.97 -22.15 4.32
C GLY A 62 -2.96 -21.50 5.27
N SER A 63 -3.28 -22.20 6.35
CA SER A 63 -4.11 -21.69 7.42
C SER A 63 -3.38 -20.64 8.25
N PHE A 64 -4.03 -19.51 8.50
CA PHE A 64 -3.59 -18.51 9.45
C PHE A 64 -4.32 -18.71 10.78
N ASP A 65 -3.69 -19.44 11.71
CA ASP A 65 -4.26 -19.67 13.05
C ASP A 65 -4.11 -18.43 13.92
N GLY A 66 -4.99 -17.44 13.64
CA GLY A 66 -5.00 -16.14 14.30
C GLY A 66 -6.19 -15.30 13.86
N ALA A 67 -6.13 -14.01 14.16
CA ALA A 67 -7.13 -13.04 13.73
C ALA A 67 -6.57 -12.06 12.71
N VAL A 68 -7.28 -11.87 11.61
CA VAL A 68 -7.09 -10.75 10.69
C VAL A 68 -8.05 -9.64 11.11
N ILE A 69 -7.54 -8.51 11.59
CA ILE A 69 -8.32 -7.32 11.93
C ILE A 69 -8.42 -6.47 10.67
N GLN A 70 -9.59 -6.52 10.03
CA GLN A 70 -9.84 -5.81 8.78
C GLN A 70 -10.48 -4.45 9.06
N PHE A 71 -9.78 -3.38 8.72
CA PHE A 71 -10.32 -2.03 8.74
C PHE A 71 -11.17 -1.80 7.50
N ILE A 72 -12.46 -1.56 7.69
CA ILE A 72 -13.44 -1.27 6.64
C ILE A 72 -14.04 0.11 6.84
N ALA A 73 -14.44 0.75 5.74
CA ALA A 73 -15.18 2.00 5.83
C ALA A 73 -16.52 1.76 6.54
N PRO A 74 -16.93 2.64 7.47
CA PRO A 74 -18.24 2.53 8.10
C PRO A 74 -19.35 2.80 7.09
N GLU A 75 -20.56 2.27 7.34
CA GLU A 75 -21.73 2.46 6.49
C GLU A 75 -21.99 3.95 6.20
N LYS A 76 -21.92 4.77 7.25
CA LYS A 76 -21.90 6.23 7.11
C LYS A 76 -20.45 6.69 7.08
N SER A 77 -20.00 7.28 5.97
CA SER A 77 -18.64 7.76 5.83
C SER A 77 -18.17 8.58 7.03
N SER A 78 -16.98 8.30 7.50
CA SER A 78 -16.30 9.00 8.59
C SER A 78 -15.46 10.19 8.11
N VAL A 79 -15.42 10.44 6.80
CA VAL A 79 -14.69 11.59 6.25
C VAL A 79 -15.43 12.88 6.60
N SER A 80 -14.77 13.78 7.28
CA SER A 80 -15.38 15.04 7.75
C SER A 80 -14.41 16.22 7.72
N LEU A 81 -14.96 17.41 7.53
CA LEU A 81 -14.23 18.67 7.68
C LEU A 81 -14.30 19.09 9.16
N ILE A 82 -13.18 19.11 9.85
CA ILE A 82 -13.15 19.47 11.30
C ILE A 82 -12.78 20.95 11.53
N ARG A 83 -12.06 21.56 10.62
CA ARG A 83 -11.71 22.99 10.59
C ARG A 83 -11.40 23.38 9.16
N ASP A 84 -11.40 24.67 8.86
CA ASP A 84 -11.27 25.32 7.54
C ASP A 84 -10.66 24.49 6.38
N ASN A 85 -9.51 23.85 6.63
CA ASN A 85 -8.80 23.06 5.63
C ASN A 85 -8.27 21.73 6.18
N THR A 86 -8.83 21.27 7.28
CA THR A 86 -8.43 20.00 7.91
C THR A 86 -9.52 18.96 7.77
N VAL A 87 -9.23 17.92 7.00
CA VAL A 87 -10.10 16.77 6.78
C VAL A 87 -9.67 15.63 7.68
N GLU A 88 -10.60 15.02 8.42
CA GLU A 88 -10.36 13.81 9.20
C GLU A 88 -11.01 12.61 8.53
N ALA A 89 -10.35 11.45 8.62
CA ALA A 89 -10.87 10.19 8.11
C ALA A 89 -10.41 9.02 9.00
N PHE A 90 -11.30 8.03 9.19
CA PHE A 90 -10.97 6.76 9.83
C PHE A 90 -10.02 5.94 8.95
N ALA A 91 -9.18 5.12 9.56
CA ALA A 91 -8.16 4.32 8.88
C ALA A 91 -8.71 3.34 7.82
N GLY A 92 -9.97 2.89 7.98
CA GLY A 92 -10.66 2.00 7.05
C GLY A 92 -11.25 2.69 5.82
N GLU A 93 -11.37 4.02 5.81
CA GLU A 93 -11.85 4.78 4.64
C GLU A 93 -10.93 4.60 3.44
N SER A 94 -11.48 4.63 2.23
CA SER A 94 -10.67 4.63 1.04
C SER A 94 -9.96 5.99 0.87
N LEU A 95 -8.73 5.98 0.34
CA LEU A 95 -8.05 7.24 0.01
C LEU A 95 -8.84 8.02 -1.05
N ASP A 96 -9.52 7.32 -1.95
CA ASP A 96 -10.37 7.91 -2.99
C ASP A 96 -11.57 8.67 -2.42
N SER A 97 -12.22 8.16 -1.35
CA SER A 97 -13.30 8.86 -0.64
C SER A 97 -12.82 10.20 -0.06
N VAL A 98 -11.61 10.21 0.52
CA VAL A 98 -11.00 11.43 1.08
C VAL A 98 -10.72 12.45 -0.02
N ILE A 99 -10.20 12.02 -1.18
CA ILE A 99 -9.91 12.89 -2.33
C ILE A 99 -11.21 13.53 -2.86
N LYS A 100 -12.25 12.73 -3.06
CA LYS A 100 -13.55 13.24 -3.55
C LYS A 100 -14.18 14.22 -2.57
N PHE A 101 -14.20 13.87 -1.28
CA PHE A 101 -14.67 14.76 -0.22
C PHE A 101 -13.88 16.08 -0.19
N ALA A 102 -12.56 16.04 -0.35
CA ALA A 102 -11.73 17.25 -0.41
C ALA A 102 -12.14 18.15 -1.59
N PHE A 103 -12.32 17.59 -2.79
CA PHE A 103 -12.76 18.36 -3.95
C PHE A 103 -14.15 19.00 -3.75
N ASP A 104 -15.07 18.31 -3.09
CA ASP A 104 -16.42 18.82 -2.82
C ASP A 104 -16.40 19.96 -1.78
N ASN A 105 -15.31 20.08 -1.01
CA ASN A 105 -15.07 21.15 -0.04
C ASN A 105 -14.02 22.18 -0.51
N SER A 106 -13.76 22.27 -1.81
CA SER A 106 -12.79 23.22 -2.40
C SER A 106 -11.36 23.07 -1.86
N LEU A 107 -10.94 21.83 -1.58
CA LEU A 107 -9.63 21.48 -1.05
C LEU A 107 -8.85 20.59 -2.03
N VAL A 108 -7.53 20.83 -2.15
CA VAL A 108 -6.61 20.10 -3.05
C VAL A 108 -5.35 19.64 -2.31
N GLY A 109 -4.54 18.78 -2.95
CA GLY A 109 -3.26 18.27 -2.44
C GLY A 109 -3.16 16.75 -2.41
N LEU A 110 -4.23 16.02 -2.82
CA LEU A 110 -4.25 14.56 -2.90
C LEU A 110 -4.52 14.04 -4.33
N GLU A 111 -4.64 14.90 -5.32
CA GLU A 111 -4.96 14.56 -6.72
C GLU A 111 -3.93 13.62 -7.37
N TRP A 112 -2.70 13.61 -6.88
CA TRP A 112 -1.66 12.68 -7.30
C TRP A 112 -2.02 11.20 -7.04
N ALA A 113 -2.89 10.94 -6.07
CA ALA A 113 -3.29 9.59 -5.70
C ALA A 113 -4.46 9.03 -6.52
N GLY A 114 -4.89 9.73 -7.58
CA GLY A 114 -5.98 9.29 -8.47
C GLY A 114 -5.82 7.85 -8.94
N GLY A 115 -6.84 7.02 -8.69
CA GLY A 115 -6.86 5.60 -9.06
C GLY A 115 -5.94 4.69 -8.24
N LEU A 116 -5.39 5.16 -7.11
CA LEU A 116 -4.56 4.35 -6.22
C LEU A 116 -5.45 3.57 -5.24
N PRO A 117 -5.43 2.22 -5.26
CA PRO A 117 -6.21 1.43 -4.33
C PRO A 117 -5.58 1.41 -2.94
N GLY A 118 -6.39 1.57 -1.90
CA GLY A 118 -5.93 1.45 -0.52
C GLY A 118 -6.77 2.21 0.48
N THR A 119 -6.62 1.84 1.75
CA THR A 119 -7.23 2.55 2.86
C THR A 119 -6.32 3.65 3.39
N VAL A 120 -6.90 4.65 4.05
CA VAL A 120 -6.20 5.75 4.72
C VAL A 120 -5.11 5.22 5.67
N GLY A 121 -5.42 4.24 6.51
CA GLY A 121 -4.44 3.67 7.45
C GLY A 121 -3.26 2.99 6.76
N ALA A 122 -3.51 2.25 5.67
CA ALA A 122 -2.46 1.62 4.88
C ALA A 122 -1.59 2.66 4.16
N ALA A 123 -2.20 3.75 3.67
CA ALA A 123 -1.50 4.86 3.03
C ALA A 123 -0.48 5.52 3.98
N ILE A 124 -0.88 5.78 5.24
CA ILE A 124 0.00 6.32 6.28
C ILE A 124 1.12 5.33 6.63
N ARG A 125 0.76 4.07 6.86
CA ARG A 125 1.74 3.04 7.22
C ARG A 125 2.86 2.93 6.17
N GLY A 126 2.50 2.96 4.89
CA GLY A 126 3.45 2.82 3.78
C GLY A 126 4.12 4.12 3.33
N ASN A 127 3.73 5.29 3.82
CA ASN A 127 4.03 6.58 3.19
C ASN A 127 3.80 6.50 1.67
N VAL A 128 2.55 6.22 1.30
CA VAL A 128 2.21 6.02 -0.12
C VAL A 128 2.49 7.28 -0.93
N GLY A 129 2.99 7.10 -2.14
CA GLY A 129 3.27 8.22 -3.05
C GLY A 129 3.31 7.78 -4.51
N ALA A 130 2.93 8.69 -5.38
CA ALA A 130 2.95 8.54 -6.83
C ALA A 130 2.94 9.93 -7.50
N PHE A 131 3.38 9.99 -8.76
CA PHE A 131 3.31 11.22 -9.59
C PHE A 131 3.88 12.46 -8.90
N GLY A 132 4.95 12.29 -8.10
CA GLY A 132 5.63 13.39 -7.42
C GLY A 132 5.04 13.81 -6.07
N GLY A 133 3.88 13.28 -5.65
CA GLY A 133 3.30 13.52 -4.33
C GLY A 133 3.46 12.32 -3.37
N GLU A 134 3.49 12.59 -2.09
CA GLU A 134 3.49 11.59 -1.00
C GLU A 134 2.45 11.95 0.06
N ILE A 135 1.89 10.94 0.73
CA ILE A 135 0.87 11.18 1.76
C ILE A 135 1.39 12.04 2.92
N GLN A 136 2.68 11.94 3.25
CA GLN A 136 3.33 12.76 4.27
C GLN A 136 3.22 14.28 4.02
N ASP A 137 3.04 14.71 2.76
CA ASP A 137 3.02 16.13 2.40
C ASP A 137 1.78 16.85 2.94
N VAL A 138 0.69 16.10 3.15
CA VAL A 138 -0.60 16.60 3.62
C VAL A 138 -1.00 16.11 5.00
N VAL A 139 -0.28 15.16 5.61
CA VAL A 139 -0.56 14.68 6.96
C VAL A 139 -0.26 15.77 7.99
N LYS A 140 -1.27 16.08 8.82
CA LYS A 140 -1.12 16.96 9.99
C LYS A 140 -0.80 16.15 11.24
N GLU A 141 -1.68 15.22 11.59
CA GLU A 141 -1.53 14.32 12.72
C GLU A 141 -2.29 13.01 12.51
N VAL A 142 -1.92 12.00 13.26
CA VAL A 142 -2.50 10.66 13.18
C VAL A 142 -2.82 10.17 14.58
N VAL A 143 -4.05 9.71 14.80
CA VAL A 143 -4.40 8.95 15.98
C VAL A 143 -3.99 7.50 15.75
N ILE A 144 -3.16 6.99 16.64
CA ILE A 144 -2.71 5.59 16.63
C ILE A 144 -3.22 4.85 17.86
N ALA A 145 -3.43 3.57 17.72
CA ALA A 145 -3.53 2.62 18.82
C ALA A 145 -2.17 1.97 19.05
N GLU A 146 -1.59 2.16 20.23
CA GLU A 146 -0.44 1.39 20.68
C GLU A 146 -0.95 0.18 21.48
N ILE A 147 -0.70 -1.01 20.92
CA ILE A 147 -1.17 -2.28 21.49
C ILE A 147 -0.08 -2.85 22.37
N THR A 148 -0.41 -3.03 23.64
CA THR A 148 0.44 -3.69 24.63
C THR A 148 -0.22 -4.98 25.11
N ASN A 149 0.53 -5.79 25.86
CA ASN A 149 -0.01 -7.04 26.42
C ASN A 149 -1.23 -6.81 27.33
N SER A 150 -1.37 -5.61 27.94
CA SER A 150 -2.38 -5.30 28.92
C SER A 150 -3.54 -4.46 28.38
N LYS A 151 -3.29 -3.58 27.42
CA LYS A 151 -4.29 -2.60 26.94
C LYS A 151 -3.95 -1.98 25.60
N ILE A 152 -4.95 -1.31 25.01
CA ILE A 152 -4.77 -0.34 23.93
C ILE A 152 -4.59 1.04 24.56
N VAL A 153 -3.65 1.80 24.03
CA VAL A 153 -3.46 3.21 24.38
C VAL A 153 -3.56 4.03 23.08
N LEU A 154 -4.55 4.90 23.02
CA LEU A 154 -4.67 5.85 21.92
C LEU A 154 -3.69 7.00 22.14
N LYS A 155 -2.96 7.35 21.08
CA LYS A 155 -1.99 8.47 21.06
C LYS A 155 -2.14 9.25 19.77
N THR A 156 -1.98 10.56 19.85
CA THR A 156 -1.89 11.42 18.67
C THR A 156 -0.43 11.69 18.36
N LEU A 157 -0.01 11.37 17.15
CA LEU A 157 1.33 11.65 16.63
C LEU A 157 1.24 12.73 15.56
N ARG A 158 2.11 13.73 15.67
CA ARG A 158 2.28 14.75 14.63
C ARG A 158 3.11 14.19 13.47
N ARG A 159 3.03 14.84 12.30
CA ARG A 159 3.74 14.40 11.08
C ARG A 159 5.22 14.04 11.32
N PHE A 160 5.97 14.88 12.04
CA PHE A 160 7.42 14.65 12.27
C PHE A 160 7.72 13.41 13.15
N GLU A 161 6.81 13.04 14.04
CA GLU A 161 6.94 11.87 14.92
C GLU A 161 6.73 10.56 14.15
N LEU A 162 6.03 10.61 13.01
CA LEU A 162 5.77 9.45 12.15
C LEU A 162 7.02 8.97 11.39
N LYS A 163 8.10 9.77 11.38
CA LYS A 163 9.40 9.43 10.77
C LYS A 163 9.26 8.84 9.37
N PHE A 164 8.49 9.53 8.54
CA PHE A 164 8.28 9.13 7.17
C PHE A 164 9.59 9.08 6.37
N GLY A 165 9.64 8.18 5.41
CA GLY A 165 10.69 8.03 4.42
C GLY A 165 10.14 7.27 3.22
N TYR A 166 10.96 7.03 2.21
CA TYR A 166 10.54 6.35 1.00
C TYR A 166 9.95 4.97 1.31
N ARG A 167 8.63 4.81 1.12
CA ARG A 167 7.86 3.57 1.39
C ARG A 167 7.98 3.06 2.83
N THR A 168 8.16 3.97 3.80
CA THR A 168 8.27 3.61 5.23
C THR A 168 7.73 4.70 6.16
N SER A 169 7.38 4.30 7.38
CA SER A 169 6.99 5.17 8.49
C SER A 169 7.34 4.50 9.83
N LEU A 170 7.20 5.22 10.94
CA LEU A 170 7.28 4.65 12.29
C LEU A 170 6.29 3.49 12.47
N ILE A 171 5.07 3.64 11.91
CA ILE A 171 4.01 2.62 12.00
C ILE A 171 4.43 1.32 11.28
N LYS A 172 5.11 1.43 10.13
CA LYS A 172 5.61 0.25 9.41
C LYS A 172 6.71 -0.49 10.17
N LYS A 173 7.53 0.25 10.92
CA LYS A 173 8.65 -0.30 11.70
C LYS A 173 8.22 -0.91 13.03
N ARG A 174 7.07 -0.50 13.58
CA ARG A 174 6.57 -0.96 14.88
C ARG A 174 5.24 -1.69 14.72
N ARG A 175 5.26 -3.02 14.79
CA ARG A 175 4.07 -3.87 14.57
C ARG A 175 2.96 -3.69 15.61
N ASN A 176 3.26 -3.10 16.76
CA ASN A 176 2.30 -2.81 17.82
C ASN A 176 1.61 -1.46 17.67
N LEU A 177 1.93 -0.69 16.62
CA LEU A 177 1.27 0.59 16.31
C LEU A 177 0.31 0.41 15.13
N VAL A 178 -0.92 0.88 15.31
CA VAL A 178 -1.98 0.79 14.30
C VAL A 178 -2.62 2.16 14.12
N VAL A 179 -2.80 2.58 12.88
CA VAL A 179 -3.51 3.83 12.55
C VAL A 179 -5.00 3.66 12.84
N VAL A 180 -5.60 4.62 13.53
CA VAL A 180 -7.03 4.68 13.85
C VAL A 180 -7.73 5.76 13.02
N SER A 181 -7.23 6.99 13.06
CA SER A 181 -7.72 8.09 12.21
C SER A 181 -6.58 9.02 11.80
N VAL A 182 -6.81 9.81 10.78
CA VAL A 182 -5.82 10.71 10.18
C VAL A 182 -6.45 12.07 9.95
N GLN A 183 -5.74 13.12 10.33
CA GLN A 183 -6.05 14.49 9.95
C GLN A 183 -5.12 14.94 8.83
N PHE A 184 -5.72 15.33 7.71
CA PHE A 184 -5.03 15.89 6.56
C PHE A 184 -5.21 17.42 6.56
N ARG A 185 -4.11 18.16 6.40
CA ARG A 185 -4.15 19.59 6.12
C ARG A 185 -4.02 19.78 4.62
N LEU A 186 -5.11 20.16 3.99
CA LEU A 186 -5.22 20.36 2.54
C LEU A 186 -5.17 21.85 2.19
N THR A 187 -5.01 22.17 0.91
CA THR A 187 -4.91 23.55 0.43
C THR A 187 -6.25 24.02 -0.11
N PRO A 188 -6.84 25.10 0.45
CA PRO A 188 -8.02 25.72 -0.14
C PRO A 188 -7.72 26.28 -1.52
N THR A 189 -8.70 26.21 -2.43
CA THR A 189 -8.56 26.73 -3.78
C THR A 189 -9.90 27.20 -4.34
N ASP A 190 -9.86 27.95 -5.44
CA ASP A 190 -11.03 28.41 -6.16
C ASP A 190 -11.56 27.34 -7.14
N ALA A 191 -12.66 27.67 -7.84
CA ALA A 191 -13.29 26.78 -8.81
C ALA A 191 -12.33 26.36 -9.94
N LYS A 192 -11.41 27.23 -10.36
CA LYS A 192 -10.43 26.94 -11.40
C LYS A 192 -9.37 25.95 -10.89
N GLY A 193 -8.92 26.13 -9.65
CA GLY A 193 -7.98 25.21 -8.99
C GLY A 193 -8.60 23.81 -8.79
N ILE A 194 -9.87 23.74 -8.38
CA ILE A 194 -10.61 22.46 -8.29
C ILE A 194 -10.72 21.76 -9.65
N GLN A 195 -11.04 22.51 -10.71
CA GLN A 195 -11.12 21.95 -12.06
C GLN A 195 -9.76 21.35 -12.47
N SER A 196 -8.66 22.07 -12.22
CA SER A 196 -7.30 21.61 -12.50
C SER A 196 -6.94 20.36 -11.70
N ALA A 197 -7.26 20.31 -10.40
CA ALA A 197 -7.01 19.16 -9.53
C ALA A 197 -7.83 17.93 -9.94
N ARG A 198 -9.12 18.11 -10.26
CA ARG A 198 -9.96 17.03 -10.80
C ARG A 198 -9.39 16.49 -12.13
N GLN A 199 -8.89 17.36 -13.01
CA GLN A 199 -8.25 16.92 -14.26
C GLN A 199 -6.96 16.15 -14.00
N ALA A 200 -6.12 16.59 -13.07
CA ALA A 200 -4.91 15.85 -12.66
C ALA A 200 -5.25 14.46 -12.09
N TYR A 201 -6.26 14.39 -11.20
CA TYR A 201 -6.77 13.12 -10.68
C TYR A 201 -7.25 12.17 -11.79
N LEU A 202 -8.00 12.67 -12.75
CA LEU A 202 -8.49 11.88 -13.89
C LEU A 202 -7.33 11.40 -14.78
N ASN A 203 -6.37 12.28 -15.08
CA ASN A 203 -5.19 11.94 -15.86
C ASN A 203 -4.36 10.83 -15.20
N ASN A 204 -4.17 10.91 -13.88
CA ASN A 204 -3.47 9.89 -13.10
C ASN A 204 -4.21 8.55 -13.11
N THR A 205 -5.55 8.60 -12.99
CA THR A 205 -6.41 7.41 -13.08
C THR A 205 -6.30 6.74 -14.46
N GLU A 206 -6.40 7.53 -15.54
CA GLU A 206 -6.28 7.02 -16.91
C GLU A 206 -4.86 6.51 -17.22
N TYR A 207 -3.81 7.17 -16.69
CA TYR A 207 -2.45 6.67 -16.80
C TYR A 207 -2.34 5.27 -16.20
N ARG A 208 -2.92 5.04 -14.99
CA ARG A 208 -2.91 3.73 -14.34
C ARG A 208 -3.66 2.68 -15.17
N LYS A 209 -4.85 2.98 -15.67
CA LYS A 209 -5.62 2.07 -16.56
C LYS A 209 -4.83 1.65 -17.79
N ARG A 210 -4.11 2.59 -18.40
CA ARG A 210 -3.31 2.32 -19.60
C ARG A 210 -2.01 1.55 -19.32
N ARG A 211 -1.36 1.81 -18.18
CA ARG A 211 0.00 1.33 -17.91
C ARG A 211 0.08 0.19 -16.90
N HIS A 212 -0.89 0.05 -16.01
CA HIS A 212 -0.90 -1.01 -15.03
C HIS A 212 -1.83 -2.16 -15.47
N PRO A 213 -1.53 -3.41 -15.09
CA PRO A 213 -2.33 -4.59 -15.45
C PRO A 213 -3.55 -4.73 -14.53
N LEU A 214 -4.46 -3.74 -14.56
CA LEU A 214 -5.64 -3.69 -13.67
C LEU A 214 -6.72 -4.71 -14.04
N GLU A 215 -6.60 -5.34 -15.19
CA GLU A 215 -7.45 -6.44 -15.67
C GLU A 215 -7.27 -7.74 -14.88
N PHE A 216 -6.15 -7.88 -14.13
CA PHE A 216 -5.87 -9.02 -13.29
C PHE A 216 -5.62 -8.60 -11.84
N PRO A 217 -6.00 -9.43 -10.84
CA PRO A 217 -5.60 -9.20 -9.46
C PRO A 217 -4.08 -9.10 -9.31
N ASN A 218 -3.60 -8.14 -8.53
CA ASN A 218 -2.19 -7.88 -8.30
C ASN A 218 -1.99 -7.14 -6.97
N CYS A 219 -0.77 -7.04 -6.48
CA CYS A 219 -0.42 -6.31 -5.27
C CYS A 219 0.40 -5.03 -5.55
N GLY A 220 0.25 -4.46 -6.74
CA GLY A 220 1.02 -3.28 -7.15
C GLY A 220 2.47 -3.61 -7.54
N SER A 221 3.34 -2.63 -7.41
CA SER A 221 4.78 -2.81 -7.65
C SER A 221 5.40 -3.71 -6.59
N VAL A 222 6.00 -4.82 -7.02
CA VAL A 222 6.55 -5.82 -6.10
C VAL A 222 7.88 -5.38 -5.49
N PHE A 223 8.68 -4.63 -6.23
CA PHE A 223 9.98 -4.13 -5.77
C PHE A 223 9.99 -2.60 -5.69
N LYS A 224 10.79 -2.07 -4.76
CA LYS A 224 11.11 -0.64 -4.73
C LYS A 224 11.96 -0.27 -5.94
N ASN A 225 11.77 0.94 -6.48
CA ASN A 225 12.71 1.49 -7.44
C ASN A 225 14.08 1.66 -6.77
N ILE A 226 15.15 1.41 -7.53
CA ILE A 226 16.52 1.52 -7.04
C ILE A 226 16.87 2.99 -6.87
N SER A 227 17.33 3.35 -5.67
CA SER A 227 17.71 4.72 -5.32
C SER A 227 19.05 4.81 -4.58
N ASP A 228 19.64 3.69 -4.22
CA ASP A 228 20.98 3.64 -3.63
C ASP A 228 22.02 3.99 -4.68
N PRO A 229 22.92 4.97 -4.43
CA PRO A 229 23.90 5.44 -5.43
C PRO A 229 24.87 4.35 -5.92
N GLU A 230 25.27 3.42 -5.04
CA GLU A 230 26.19 2.34 -5.41
C GLU A 230 25.46 1.29 -6.29
N GLU A 231 24.21 0.99 -5.99
CA GLU A 231 23.39 0.11 -6.83
C GLU A 231 23.10 0.76 -8.20
N VAL A 232 22.81 2.06 -8.23
CA VAL A 232 22.62 2.83 -9.48
C VAL A 232 23.90 2.81 -10.33
N LYS A 233 25.07 2.97 -9.71
CA LYS A 233 26.36 2.89 -10.38
C LYS A 233 26.59 1.53 -11.04
N LYS A 234 26.37 0.43 -10.32
CA LYS A 234 26.47 -0.94 -10.87
C LYS A 234 25.54 -1.16 -12.08
N ILE A 235 24.33 -0.59 -12.03
CA ILE A 235 23.40 -0.64 -13.17
C ILE A 235 23.97 0.12 -14.37
N LEU A 236 24.55 1.31 -14.16
CA LEU A 236 25.12 2.12 -15.21
C LEU A 236 26.40 1.50 -15.82
N GLU A 237 27.17 0.73 -15.06
CA GLU A 237 28.29 -0.06 -15.60
C GLU A 237 27.81 -1.09 -16.63
N THR A 238 26.62 -1.68 -16.42
CA THR A 238 26.01 -2.65 -17.35
C THR A 238 25.18 -1.97 -18.45
N TYR A 239 24.47 -0.90 -18.10
CA TYR A 239 23.56 -0.17 -18.99
C TYR A 239 23.85 1.34 -18.98
N PRO A 240 24.95 1.82 -19.59
CA PRO A 240 25.31 3.24 -19.59
C PRO A 240 24.29 4.12 -20.35
N ASP A 241 23.49 3.53 -21.24
CA ASP A 241 22.42 4.21 -21.97
C ASP A 241 21.28 4.73 -21.07
N LEU A 242 21.25 4.33 -19.80
CA LEU A 242 20.22 4.76 -18.85
C LEU A 242 20.53 6.07 -18.13
N GLU A 243 21.74 6.60 -18.23
CA GLU A 243 22.18 7.77 -17.44
C GLU A 243 21.28 8.99 -17.64
N GLU A 244 21.03 9.37 -18.88
CA GLU A 244 20.16 10.51 -19.19
C GLU A 244 18.70 10.28 -18.74
N LYS A 245 18.21 9.04 -18.86
CA LYS A 245 16.88 8.66 -18.46
C LYS A 245 16.70 8.69 -16.94
N ILE A 246 17.71 8.26 -16.19
CA ILE A 246 17.73 8.32 -14.73
C ILE A 246 17.67 9.77 -14.26
N LYS A 247 18.46 10.66 -14.87
CA LYS A 247 18.50 12.07 -14.49
C LYS A 247 17.20 12.80 -14.82
N ARG A 248 16.71 12.66 -16.05
CA ARG A 248 15.59 13.45 -16.57
C ARG A 248 14.22 12.88 -16.24
N ASP A 249 14.03 11.57 -16.43
CA ASP A 249 12.69 10.96 -16.43
C ASP A 249 12.38 10.29 -15.08
N TRP A 250 13.41 9.83 -14.35
CA TRP A 250 13.24 9.02 -13.12
C TRP A 250 13.74 9.71 -11.85
N HIS A 251 14.13 10.98 -11.95
CA HIS A 251 14.53 11.81 -10.80
C HIS A 251 15.59 11.14 -9.90
N GLY A 252 16.62 10.58 -10.51
CA GLY A 252 17.73 9.92 -9.81
C GLY A 252 17.44 8.47 -9.34
N LYS A 253 16.27 7.91 -9.63
CA LYS A 253 15.94 6.51 -9.32
C LYS A 253 15.93 5.67 -10.59
N VAL A 254 16.21 4.37 -10.47
CA VAL A 254 16.07 3.44 -11.60
C VAL A 254 14.76 2.66 -11.48
N SER A 255 13.96 2.65 -12.54
CA SER A 255 12.69 1.96 -12.60
C SER A 255 12.88 0.44 -12.61
N MET A 256 12.42 -0.25 -11.57
CA MET A 256 12.45 -1.71 -11.49
C MET A 256 11.69 -2.38 -12.63
N GLY A 257 10.53 -1.85 -13.00
CA GLY A 257 9.77 -2.41 -14.12
C GLY A 257 10.53 -2.35 -15.44
N TYR A 258 11.33 -1.31 -15.66
CA TYR A 258 12.17 -1.19 -16.84
C TYR A 258 13.34 -2.19 -16.80
N LEU A 259 14.02 -2.35 -15.67
CA LEU A 259 15.13 -3.31 -15.52
C LEU A 259 14.67 -4.76 -15.69
N ILE A 260 13.54 -5.14 -15.06
CA ILE A 260 12.96 -6.48 -15.21
C ILE A 260 12.65 -6.77 -16.68
N LYS A 261 12.17 -5.78 -17.43
CA LYS A 261 11.96 -5.91 -18.88
C LYS A 261 13.29 -6.07 -19.65
N ARG A 262 14.33 -5.31 -19.30
CA ARG A 262 15.68 -5.40 -19.91
C ARG A 262 16.35 -6.75 -19.64
N LEU A 263 16.02 -7.39 -18.53
CA LEU A 263 16.46 -8.76 -18.18
C LEU A 263 15.58 -9.85 -18.83
N GLU A 264 14.74 -9.47 -19.81
CA GLU A 264 13.90 -10.37 -20.61
C GLU A 264 12.89 -11.22 -19.81
N LEU A 265 12.49 -10.73 -18.62
CA LEU A 265 11.56 -11.45 -17.75
C LEU A 265 10.09 -11.08 -17.97
N ALA A 266 9.77 -10.21 -18.95
CA ALA A 266 8.39 -9.87 -19.28
C ALA A 266 7.59 -11.11 -19.70
N GLY A 267 6.46 -11.39 -19.04
CA GLY A 267 5.64 -12.56 -19.33
C GLY A 267 6.12 -13.85 -18.67
N PHE A 268 7.24 -13.87 -17.94
CA PHE A 268 7.70 -15.04 -17.21
C PHE A 268 6.63 -15.52 -16.22
N ARG A 269 6.35 -16.82 -16.23
CA ARG A 269 5.22 -17.42 -15.50
C ARG A 269 5.67 -18.59 -14.63
N VAL A 270 5.10 -18.68 -13.44
CA VAL A 270 5.19 -19.85 -12.54
C VAL A 270 3.77 -20.17 -12.05
N GLY A 271 3.29 -21.35 -12.29
CA GLY A 271 1.90 -21.71 -12.01
C GLY A 271 0.93 -20.72 -12.67
N ASN A 272 0.08 -20.08 -11.89
CA ASN A 272 -0.85 -19.05 -12.35
C ASN A 272 -0.42 -17.61 -11.96
N ALA A 273 0.81 -17.43 -11.50
CA ALA A 273 1.43 -16.10 -11.33
C ALA A 273 2.27 -15.75 -12.57
N GLN A 274 2.23 -14.48 -13.02
CA GLN A 274 2.97 -14.02 -14.21
C GLN A 274 3.51 -12.62 -14.01
N ILE A 275 4.75 -12.36 -14.44
CA ILE A 275 5.28 -10.99 -14.60
C ILE A 275 4.49 -10.32 -15.74
N SER A 276 3.78 -9.25 -15.41
CA SER A 276 2.96 -8.57 -16.41
C SER A 276 3.81 -7.97 -17.54
N PRO A 277 3.54 -8.30 -18.81
CA PRO A 277 4.22 -7.64 -19.92
C PRO A 277 3.85 -6.16 -20.07
N LYS A 278 2.70 -5.74 -19.50
CA LYS A 278 2.24 -4.35 -19.49
C LYS A 278 3.06 -3.48 -18.53
N HIS A 279 3.45 -4.03 -17.36
CA HIS A 279 4.30 -3.38 -16.37
C HIS A 279 5.08 -4.44 -15.58
N CYS A 280 6.37 -4.63 -15.89
CA CYS A 280 7.12 -5.79 -15.39
C CYS A 280 7.43 -5.79 -13.88
N ASN A 281 7.18 -4.69 -13.15
CA ASN A 281 7.24 -4.70 -11.67
C ASN A 281 5.93 -5.18 -11.02
N PHE A 282 4.95 -5.62 -11.81
CA PHE A 282 3.71 -6.23 -11.36
C PHE A 282 3.73 -7.73 -11.65
N ILE A 283 3.43 -8.53 -10.63
CA ILE A 283 3.15 -9.96 -10.80
C ILE A 283 1.64 -10.12 -10.69
N VAL A 284 1.00 -10.61 -11.75
CA VAL A 284 -0.44 -10.76 -11.81
C VAL A 284 -0.88 -12.17 -11.47
N ASN A 285 -2.07 -12.31 -10.89
CA ASN A 285 -2.74 -13.55 -10.65
C ASN A 285 -3.71 -13.83 -11.82
N LEU A 286 -3.39 -14.85 -12.63
CA LEU A 286 -4.19 -15.25 -13.80
C LEU A 286 -5.41 -16.11 -13.43
N GLY A 287 -5.66 -16.29 -12.13
CA GLY A 287 -6.70 -17.14 -11.56
C GLY A 287 -6.10 -18.34 -10.83
N GLY A 288 -6.23 -18.36 -9.48
CA GLY A 288 -5.72 -19.44 -8.64
C GLY A 288 -4.19 -19.48 -8.47
N ALA A 289 -3.50 -18.34 -8.64
CA ALA A 289 -2.10 -18.24 -8.28
C ALA A 289 -1.91 -18.39 -6.77
N THR A 290 -0.78 -18.98 -6.38
CA THR A 290 -0.41 -19.22 -4.99
C THR A 290 0.68 -18.25 -4.52
N GLN A 291 0.82 -18.06 -3.19
CA GLN A 291 1.96 -17.35 -2.62
C GLN A 291 3.28 -17.97 -3.10
N LYS A 292 3.36 -19.32 -3.12
CA LYS A 292 4.54 -20.05 -3.57
C LYS A 292 4.94 -19.68 -5.01
N ASP A 293 3.98 -19.55 -5.92
CA ASP A 293 4.23 -19.16 -7.31
C ASP A 293 4.85 -17.76 -7.38
N VAL A 294 4.23 -16.79 -6.66
CA VAL A 294 4.71 -15.40 -6.61
C VAL A 294 6.10 -15.31 -5.98
N LEU A 295 6.34 -15.99 -4.86
CA LEU A 295 7.65 -16.01 -4.21
C LEU A 295 8.73 -16.64 -5.09
N THR A 296 8.37 -17.62 -5.92
CA THR A 296 9.31 -18.21 -6.89
C THR A 296 9.69 -17.20 -7.96
N ILE A 297 8.74 -16.44 -8.51
CA ILE A 297 9.02 -15.34 -9.45
C ILE A 297 9.92 -14.27 -8.80
N ILE A 298 9.61 -13.86 -7.56
CA ILE A 298 10.43 -12.88 -6.80
C ILE A 298 11.88 -13.35 -6.70
N ARG A 299 12.11 -14.62 -6.31
CA ARG A 299 13.45 -15.20 -6.19
C ARG A 299 14.17 -15.27 -7.55
N THR A 300 13.45 -15.58 -8.62
CA THR A 300 14.00 -15.58 -9.99
C THR A 300 14.48 -14.18 -10.38
N ILE A 301 13.66 -13.14 -10.15
CA ILE A 301 14.07 -11.74 -10.40
C ILE A 301 15.29 -11.39 -9.57
N GLN A 302 15.30 -11.70 -8.26
CA GLN A 302 16.44 -11.42 -7.37
C GLN A 302 17.71 -12.15 -7.79
N GLY A 303 17.58 -13.39 -8.31
CA GLY A 303 18.70 -14.16 -8.87
C GLY A 303 19.29 -13.47 -10.09
N LYS A 304 18.45 -13.08 -11.05
CA LYS A 304 18.87 -12.35 -12.24
C LYS A 304 19.53 -11.00 -11.95
N PHE A 305 19.07 -10.30 -10.92
CA PHE A 305 19.71 -9.05 -10.49
C PHE A 305 21.10 -9.28 -9.89
N ARG A 306 21.28 -10.34 -9.10
CA ARG A 306 22.59 -10.72 -8.56
C ARG A 306 23.57 -11.09 -9.67
N GLU A 307 23.10 -11.85 -10.67
CA GLU A 307 23.92 -12.22 -11.83
C GLU A 307 24.34 -10.99 -12.66
N ALA A 308 23.43 -10.05 -12.89
CA ALA A 308 23.66 -8.91 -13.79
C ALA A 308 24.34 -7.72 -13.10
N PHE A 309 24.08 -7.47 -11.79
CA PHE A 309 24.45 -6.21 -11.12
C PHE A 309 25.11 -6.42 -9.75
N ASP A 310 25.30 -7.65 -9.30
CA ASP A 310 25.91 -8.00 -8.00
C ASP A 310 25.20 -7.33 -6.79
N PHE A 311 23.86 -7.27 -6.80
CA PHE A 311 23.03 -6.92 -5.66
C PHE A 311 21.64 -7.56 -5.73
N THR A 312 20.89 -7.51 -4.61
CA THR A 312 19.53 -8.06 -4.51
C THR A 312 18.52 -6.94 -4.31
N PRO A 313 17.55 -6.74 -5.25
CA PRO A 313 16.58 -5.66 -5.14
C PRO A 313 15.63 -5.88 -3.96
N GLU A 314 15.26 -4.76 -3.29
CA GLU A 314 14.38 -4.78 -2.13
C GLU A 314 12.92 -4.99 -2.54
N VAL A 315 12.27 -5.98 -1.92
CA VAL A 315 10.84 -6.24 -2.07
C VAL A 315 10.04 -5.17 -1.32
N GLU A 316 9.09 -4.50 -1.99
CA GLU A 316 8.22 -3.48 -1.40
C GLU A 316 6.99 -4.08 -0.72
N VAL A 317 6.42 -5.13 -1.32
CA VAL A 317 5.21 -5.79 -0.84
C VAL A 317 5.46 -6.54 0.48
N GLU A 318 4.45 -6.57 1.33
CA GLU A 318 4.52 -7.30 2.60
C GLU A 318 4.21 -8.79 2.37
N ILE A 319 5.10 -9.66 2.83
CA ILE A 319 4.92 -11.11 2.76
C ILE A 319 4.48 -11.60 4.13
N VAL A 320 3.28 -12.18 4.20
CA VAL A 320 2.68 -12.72 5.42
C VAL A 320 2.75 -14.25 5.37
N GLN A 321 3.41 -14.84 6.40
CA GLN A 321 3.59 -16.29 6.53
C GLN A 321 2.77 -16.85 7.68
#